data_6792f21a1caeddec2086ae74a4ffac44
#
_entry.id   6792f21a1caeddec2086ae74a4ffac44
#
_cell.length_a   1.000
_cell.length_b   1.000
_cell.length_c   1.000
_cell.angle_alpha   90.00
_cell.angle_beta   90.00
_cell.angle_gamma   90.00
#
_symmetry.space_group_name_H-M   'P 1'
#
loop_
_entity.id
_entity.type
_entity.pdbx_description
1 polymer ?
#
loop_
_entity_poly.entity_id
_entity_poly.type
_entity_poly.pdbx_seq_one_letter_code
_entity_poly.pdbx_strand_id
1 'polypeptide(L)'
;MKEYIKNIIAESLKDEVDVDREWERLFSSIEKKTISKMKTRRLFLQYMKYAVAVLLGIGISLSTLYLTNQENLSTVGNYKLVTSKGEKSYLQLPDGTRVWLNSCTTLEYAENYGHSNRSIYLDGEAYFEVAKNKDLPFVVKANGIDVKAIGTAFNVSAYMEDSQLTTTLFNGKVAVQPTLTKQEVLLEPNQVAVYDKSRNKIEVVPYDKKLFAQWRGGFLSFEMMYLQDITKLLERNYNVVFRYENQGIKKLRFSGSFRNNEDLSEILNVIKTNTGIRYQILKDTIVIK
;
A
#
# COMPACT_ATOMS: atom_id res chain seq x y z
N MET A 1 -52.51 37.62 -94.09
CA MET A 1 -52.14 37.50 -92.62
C MET A 1 -52.71 36.22 -92.02
N LYS A 2 -53.96 35.79 -92.28
CA LYS A 2 -54.49 34.53 -91.72
C LYS A 2 -53.81 33.25 -92.26
N GLU A 3 -53.39 33.27 -93.53
CA GLU A 3 -52.74 32.13 -94.14
C GLU A 3 -51.24 31.94 -93.68
N TYR A 4 -50.61 33.03 -93.42
CA TYR A 4 -49.23 33.04 -92.86
C TYR A 4 -49.15 32.49 -91.40
N ILE A 5 -50.12 32.87 -90.61
CA ILE A 5 -50.24 32.36 -89.23
C ILE A 5 -50.63 30.85 -89.23
N LYS A 6 -51.47 30.41 -90.20
CA LYS A 6 -51.85 29.02 -90.32
C LYS A 6 -50.68 28.11 -90.70
N ASN A 7 -49.81 28.64 -91.61
CA ASN A 7 -48.57 27.93 -92.00
C ASN A 7 -47.54 27.85 -90.88
N ILE A 8 -47.38 28.91 -90.11
CA ILE A 8 -46.50 28.88 -88.94
C ILE A 8 -46.97 27.91 -87.84
N ILE A 9 -48.33 27.85 -87.66
CA ILE A 9 -48.88 26.93 -86.67
C ILE A 9 -48.79 25.49 -87.20
N ALA A 10 -48.96 25.27 -88.54
CA ALA A 10 -48.81 23.95 -89.15
C ALA A 10 -47.36 23.47 -89.15
N GLU A 11 -46.43 24.40 -89.28
CA GLU A 11 -44.97 24.09 -89.22
C GLU A 11 -44.48 23.84 -87.78
N SER A 12 -45.06 24.51 -86.81
CA SER A 12 -44.74 24.30 -85.37
C SER A 12 -45.42 23.02 -84.83
N LEU A 13 -46.44 22.48 -85.51
CA LEU A 13 -47.06 21.20 -85.12
C LEU A 13 -46.47 19.96 -85.83
N LYS A 14 -45.39 20.15 -86.65
CA LYS A 14 -44.73 19.08 -87.38
C LYS A 14 -43.70 18.31 -86.51
N ASP A 15 -43.37 18.79 -85.38
CA ASP A 15 -42.66 17.97 -84.38
C ASP A 15 -43.72 17.17 -83.59
N GLU A 16 -44.14 16.08 -84.17
CA GLU A 16 -44.86 15.03 -83.45
C GLU A 16 -43.93 14.50 -82.43
N VAL A 17 -44.04 15.09 -81.21
CA VAL A 17 -43.41 14.53 -80.07
C VAL A 17 -43.98 13.14 -79.89
N ASP A 18 -43.19 12.12 -80.22
CA ASP A 18 -43.50 10.74 -79.96
C ASP A 18 -43.66 10.51 -78.48
N VAL A 19 -44.85 10.78 -78.00
CA VAL A 19 -45.23 10.75 -76.58
C VAL A 19 -44.96 9.37 -76.02
N ASP A 20 -45.13 8.33 -76.78
CA ASP A 20 -44.92 6.96 -76.36
C ASP A 20 -43.38 6.71 -76.12
N ARG A 21 -42.59 7.23 -77.03
CA ARG A 21 -41.08 7.13 -76.88
C ARG A 21 -40.54 7.93 -75.73
N GLU A 22 -41.07 9.09 -75.43
CA GLU A 22 -40.65 9.91 -74.26
C GLU A 22 -41.20 9.31 -72.95
N TRP A 23 -42.40 8.69 -72.97
CA TRP A 23 -42.92 7.92 -71.84
C TRP A 23 -42.06 6.69 -71.57
N GLU A 24 -41.69 5.91 -72.59
CA GLU A 24 -40.77 4.78 -72.39
C GLU A 24 -39.40 5.21 -71.79
N ARG A 25 -38.84 6.33 -72.27
CA ARG A 25 -37.62 6.89 -71.72
C ARG A 25 -37.77 7.30 -70.25
N LEU A 26 -38.86 7.99 -69.93
CA LEU A 26 -39.17 8.38 -68.56
C LEU A 26 -39.36 7.15 -67.64
N PHE A 27 -40.16 6.19 -68.01
CA PHE A 27 -40.43 4.97 -67.29
C PHE A 27 -39.10 4.17 -67.12
N SER A 28 -38.29 4.00 -68.12
CA SER A 28 -37.04 3.29 -68.07
C SER A 28 -36.02 3.99 -67.15
N SER A 29 -36.03 5.34 -67.05
CA SER A 29 -35.15 6.13 -66.18
C SER A 29 -35.63 6.03 -64.73
N ILE A 30 -36.93 6.00 -64.47
CA ILE A 30 -37.50 5.84 -63.11
C ILE A 30 -37.24 4.42 -62.62
N GLU A 31 -37.45 3.41 -63.44
CA GLU A 31 -37.22 2.02 -63.12
C GLU A 31 -35.75 1.74 -62.80
N LYS A 32 -34.79 2.23 -63.62
CA LYS A 32 -33.37 2.16 -63.37
C LYS A 32 -32.97 2.85 -62.07
N LYS A 33 -33.50 4.05 -61.77
CA LYS A 33 -33.24 4.76 -60.50
C LYS A 33 -33.81 4.02 -59.29
N THR A 34 -34.97 3.41 -59.38
CA THR A 34 -35.59 2.69 -58.26
C THR A 34 -34.89 1.37 -57.99
N ILE A 35 -34.52 0.61 -59.01
CA ILE A 35 -33.80 -0.65 -58.86
C ILE A 35 -32.37 -0.41 -58.30
N SER A 36 -31.67 0.65 -58.73
CA SER A 36 -30.35 0.98 -58.21
C SER A 36 -30.38 1.37 -56.72
N LYS A 37 -31.37 2.16 -56.30
CA LYS A 37 -31.58 2.51 -54.89
C LYS A 37 -31.93 1.30 -54.02
N MET A 38 -32.67 0.34 -54.51
CA MET A 38 -33.00 -0.87 -53.77
C MET A 38 -31.81 -1.82 -53.65
N LYS A 39 -30.99 -1.97 -54.68
CA LYS A 39 -29.77 -2.77 -54.67
C LYS A 39 -28.72 -2.20 -53.67
N THR A 40 -28.48 -0.89 -53.74
CA THR A 40 -27.56 -0.21 -52.81
C THR A 40 -28.05 -0.29 -51.35
N ARG A 41 -29.36 -0.14 -51.11
CA ARG A 41 -29.92 -0.30 -49.76
C ARG A 41 -29.80 -1.72 -49.21
N ARG A 42 -29.96 -2.76 -50.02
CA ARG A 42 -29.77 -4.17 -49.61
C ARG A 42 -28.30 -4.46 -49.30
N LEU A 43 -27.38 -4.01 -50.12
CA LEU A 43 -25.94 -4.15 -49.88
C LEU A 43 -25.52 -3.40 -48.60
N PHE A 44 -25.99 -2.17 -48.42
CA PHE A 44 -25.73 -1.38 -47.21
C PHE A 44 -26.22 -2.10 -45.95
N LEU A 45 -27.43 -2.66 -45.96
CA LEU A 45 -27.97 -3.42 -44.83
C LEU A 45 -27.19 -4.71 -44.53
N GLN A 46 -26.65 -5.37 -45.57
CA GLN A 46 -25.77 -6.54 -45.37
C GLN A 46 -24.44 -6.14 -44.73
N TYR A 47 -23.76 -5.11 -45.23
CA TYR A 47 -22.50 -4.63 -44.62
C TYR A 47 -22.70 -4.08 -43.20
N MET A 48 -23.84 -3.45 -42.92
CA MET A 48 -24.19 -2.98 -41.57
C MET A 48 -24.32 -4.13 -40.58
N LYS A 49 -24.84 -5.31 -40.95
CA LYS A 49 -24.85 -6.49 -40.08
C LYS A 49 -23.46 -6.98 -39.75
N TYR A 50 -22.55 -6.99 -40.71
CA TYR A 50 -21.15 -7.35 -40.45
C TYR A 50 -20.42 -6.32 -39.59
N ALA A 51 -20.66 -5.03 -39.79
CA ALA A 51 -20.10 -3.96 -38.98
C ALA A 51 -20.56 -4.07 -37.52
N VAL A 52 -21.84 -4.35 -37.27
CA VAL A 52 -22.36 -4.59 -35.92
C VAL A 52 -21.71 -5.82 -35.27
N ALA A 53 -21.54 -6.92 -36.01
CA ALA A 53 -20.91 -8.13 -35.52
C ALA A 53 -19.42 -7.87 -35.11
N VAL A 54 -18.69 -7.10 -35.91
CA VAL A 54 -17.32 -6.71 -35.63
C VAL A 54 -17.25 -5.82 -34.37
N LEU A 55 -18.14 -4.83 -34.26
CA LEU A 55 -18.18 -3.95 -33.06
C LEU A 55 -18.56 -4.73 -31.81
N LEU A 56 -19.46 -5.68 -31.86
CA LEU A 56 -19.78 -6.57 -30.76
C LEU A 56 -18.59 -7.46 -30.39
N GLY A 57 -17.89 -8.00 -31.37
CA GLY A 57 -16.66 -8.79 -31.14
C GLY A 57 -15.54 -7.97 -30.42
N ILE A 58 -15.33 -6.74 -30.87
CA ILE A 58 -14.38 -5.82 -30.22
C ILE A 58 -14.85 -5.48 -28.82
N GLY A 59 -16.14 -5.18 -28.61
CA GLY A 59 -16.71 -4.88 -27.30
C GLY A 59 -16.57 -6.04 -26.31
N ILE A 60 -16.84 -7.27 -26.75
CA ILE A 60 -16.63 -8.48 -25.92
C ILE A 60 -15.14 -8.68 -25.62
N SER A 61 -14.27 -8.51 -26.60
CA SER A 61 -12.81 -8.65 -26.41
C SER A 61 -12.25 -7.61 -25.42
N LEU A 62 -12.67 -6.36 -25.53
CA LEU A 62 -12.29 -5.30 -24.60
C LEU A 62 -12.87 -5.54 -23.19
N SER A 63 -14.11 -6.02 -23.12
CA SER A 63 -14.75 -6.37 -21.84
C SER A 63 -14.03 -7.54 -21.15
N THR A 64 -13.67 -8.59 -21.89
CA THR A 64 -12.90 -9.70 -21.32
C THR A 64 -11.50 -9.26 -20.86
N LEU A 65 -10.81 -8.45 -21.65
CA LEU A 65 -9.52 -7.87 -21.24
C LEU A 65 -9.65 -6.99 -19.97
N TYR A 66 -10.72 -6.20 -19.88
CA TYR A 66 -10.99 -5.38 -18.70
C TYR A 66 -11.28 -6.23 -17.46
N LEU A 67 -12.12 -7.27 -17.60
CA LEU A 67 -12.46 -8.18 -16.50
C LEU A 67 -11.27 -9.03 -16.05
N THR A 68 -10.47 -9.57 -16.97
CA THR A 68 -9.26 -10.35 -16.63
C THR A 68 -8.17 -9.48 -15.98
N ASN A 69 -8.05 -8.22 -16.36
CA ASN A 69 -7.16 -7.28 -15.67
C ASN A 69 -7.64 -6.96 -14.25
N GLN A 70 -8.94 -6.95 -13.98
CA GLN A 70 -9.48 -6.74 -12.62
C GLN A 70 -9.27 -7.98 -11.72
N GLU A 71 -9.37 -9.19 -12.25
CA GLU A 71 -9.13 -10.42 -11.46
C GLU A 71 -7.64 -10.57 -11.08
N ASN A 72 -6.71 -10.12 -11.90
CA ASN A 72 -5.27 -10.11 -11.58
C ASN A 72 -4.89 -9.10 -10.46
N LEU A 73 -5.76 -8.16 -10.10
CA LEU A 73 -5.56 -7.28 -8.95
C LEU A 73 -5.97 -7.92 -7.60
N SER A 74 -6.63 -9.05 -7.60
CA SER A 74 -7.27 -9.63 -6.40
C SER A 74 -6.47 -10.71 -5.68
N THR A 75 -5.32 -11.15 -6.21
CA THR A 75 -4.45 -12.16 -5.60
C THR A 75 -2.98 -11.77 -5.64
N VAL A 76 -2.66 -10.54 -5.22
CA VAL A 76 -1.27 -10.22 -4.93
C VAL A 76 -0.92 -10.98 -3.66
N GLY A 77 -0.12 -12.04 -3.78
CA GLY A 77 0.42 -12.77 -2.66
C GLY A 77 1.17 -11.81 -1.72
N ASN A 78 1.12 -12.08 -0.42
CA ASN A 78 1.89 -11.33 0.56
C ASN A 78 3.02 -12.21 1.08
N TYR A 79 4.23 -11.66 1.13
CA TYR A 79 5.31 -12.25 1.89
C TYR A 79 5.17 -11.87 3.35
N LYS A 80 5.27 -12.87 4.23
CA LYS A 80 5.19 -12.69 5.68
C LYS A 80 6.43 -13.28 6.33
N LEU A 81 7.13 -12.44 7.09
CA LEU A 81 8.29 -12.84 7.90
C LEU A 81 7.92 -12.67 9.37
N VAL A 82 8.26 -13.66 10.19
CA VAL A 82 7.97 -13.66 11.62
C VAL A 82 9.22 -14.05 12.38
N THR A 83 9.56 -13.30 13.41
CA THR A 83 10.58 -13.68 14.40
C THR A 83 9.91 -14.11 15.69
N SER A 84 10.41 -15.19 16.29
CA SER A 84 9.94 -15.71 17.56
C SER A 84 10.56 -14.95 18.74
N LYS A 85 10.19 -15.32 19.96
CA LYS A 85 10.82 -14.80 21.18
C LYS A 85 12.33 -15.12 21.19
N GLY A 86 13.15 -14.15 21.50
CA GLY A 86 14.61 -14.27 21.48
C GLY A 86 15.26 -14.31 20.10
N GLU A 87 14.46 -14.42 19.05
CA GLU A 87 14.93 -14.48 17.66
C GLU A 87 15.05 -13.09 17.05
N LYS A 88 16.10 -12.87 16.26
CA LYS A 88 16.29 -11.67 15.45
C LYS A 88 16.65 -12.10 14.03
N SER A 89 16.22 -11.34 13.05
CA SER A 89 16.44 -11.67 11.64
C SER A 89 16.93 -10.46 10.85
N TYR A 90 17.62 -10.75 9.77
CA TYR A 90 18.03 -9.76 8.77
C TYR A 90 17.53 -10.19 7.41
N LEU A 91 17.01 -9.24 6.65
CA LEU A 91 16.60 -9.44 5.25
C LEU A 91 16.91 -8.22 4.40
N GLN A 92 17.02 -8.44 3.11
CA GLN A 92 17.06 -7.39 2.11
C GLN A 92 15.81 -7.47 1.25
N LEU A 93 15.07 -6.37 1.16
CA LEU A 93 13.89 -6.26 0.32
C LEU A 93 14.27 -6.15 -1.17
N PRO A 94 13.32 -6.42 -2.11
CA PRO A 94 13.59 -6.37 -3.55
C PRO A 94 14.11 -5.04 -4.07
N ASP A 95 13.79 -3.93 -3.40
CA ASP A 95 14.26 -2.58 -3.73
C ASP A 95 15.66 -2.24 -3.20
N GLY A 96 16.32 -3.20 -2.53
CA GLY A 96 17.63 -3.03 -1.89
C GLY A 96 17.59 -2.47 -0.47
N THR A 97 16.40 -2.17 0.08
CA THR A 97 16.24 -1.77 1.49
C THR A 97 16.66 -2.90 2.42
N ARG A 98 17.50 -2.60 3.41
CA ARG A 98 17.97 -3.53 4.43
C ARG A 98 17.12 -3.40 5.68
N VAL A 99 16.68 -4.53 6.22
CA VAL A 99 15.79 -4.59 7.39
C VAL A 99 16.33 -5.56 8.41
N TRP A 100 16.41 -5.13 9.66
CA TRP A 100 16.66 -5.99 10.82
C TRP A 100 15.40 -6.06 11.64
N LEU A 101 14.93 -7.26 11.90
CA LEU A 101 13.75 -7.54 12.73
C LEU A 101 14.21 -7.92 14.14
N ASN A 102 13.62 -7.29 15.16
CA ASN A 102 13.79 -7.67 16.54
C ASN A 102 12.87 -8.86 16.91
N SER A 103 12.97 -9.34 18.14
CA SER A 103 12.15 -10.47 18.65
C SER A 103 10.66 -10.17 18.60
N CYS A 104 9.84 -11.22 18.39
CA CYS A 104 8.38 -11.11 18.33
C CYS A 104 7.89 -10.11 17.28
N THR A 105 8.50 -10.09 16.11
CA THR A 105 8.17 -9.12 15.06
C THR A 105 7.58 -9.83 13.83
N THR A 106 6.49 -9.28 13.31
CA THR A 106 5.89 -9.66 12.03
C THR A 106 6.08 -8.52 11.03
N LEU A 107 6.63 -8.84 9.86
CA LEU A 107 6.76 -7.93 8.72
C LEU A 107 6.05 -8.56 7.51
N GLU A 108 5.18 -7.79 6.87
CA GLU A 108 4.47 -8.22 5.67
C GLU A 108 4.61 -7.20 4.54
N TYR A 109 4.80 -7.67 3.31
CA TYR A 109 4.79 -6.84 2.11
C TYR A 109 4.21 -7.61 0.92
N ALA A 110 3.64 -6.88 -0.02
CA ALA A 110 2.99 -7.47 -1.19
C ALA A 110 4.02 -8.00 -2.21
N GLU A 111 3.64 -8.99 -3.00
CA GLU A 111 4.48 -9.58 -4.06
C GLU A 111 4.94 -8.54 -5.09
N ASN A 112 4.12 -7.51 -5.36
CA ASN A 112 4.46 -6.40 -6.25
C ASN A 112 5.26 -5.26 -5.58
N TYR A 113 5.79 -5.50 -4.36
CA TYR A 113 6.63 -4.54 -3.67
C TYR A 113 7.86 -4.14 -4.51
N GLY A 114 8.15 -2.85 -4.51
CA GLY A 114 9.28 -2.28 -5.28
C GLY A 114 8.94 -1.89 -6.72
N HIS A 115 7.83 -2.35 -7.28
CA HIS A 115 7.39 -1.99 -8.63
C HIS A 115 6.41 -0.80 -8.63
N SER A 116 5.28 -0.94 -7.95
CA SER A 116 4.21 0.07 -7.91
C SER A 116 4.01 0.68 -6.52
N ASN A 117 4.52 0.04 -5.49
CA ASN A 117 4.47 0.51 -4.10
C ASN A 117 5.69 0.05 -3.32
N ARG A 118 6.00 0.73 -2.23
CA ARG A 118 7.04 0.35 -1.27
C ARG A 118 6.46 0.38 0.16
N SER A 119 5.26 -0.18 0.32
CA SER A 119 4.57 -0.24 1.60
C SER A 119 4.78 -1.60 2.25
N ILE A 120 5.06 -1.59 3.54
CA ILE A 120 5.16 -2.77 4.40
C ILE A 120 4.25 -2.60 5.61
N TYR A 121 3.82 -3.72 6.19
CA TYR A 121 3.15 -3.77 7.48
C TYR A 121 4.12 -4.28 8.53
N LEU A 122 4.12 -3.64 9.71
CA LEU A 122 4.97 -4.00 10.82
C LEU A 122 4.13 -4.12 12.11
N ASP A 123 4.21 -5.28 12.75
CA ASP A 123 3.84 -5.48 14.15
C ASP A 123 5.08 -5.98 14.89
N GLY A 124 5.62 -5.16 15.79
CA GLY A 124 6.89 -5.44 16.44
C GLY A 124 7.90 -4.31 16.29
N GLU A 125 9.19 -4.65 16.23
CA GLU A 125 10.27 -3.68 16.12
C GLU A 125 11.21 -4.02 14.97
N ALA A 126 11.51 -3.02 14.14
CA ALA A 126 12.47 -3.17 13.05
C ALA A 126 13.30 -1.91 12.83
N TYR A 127 14.55 -2.14 12.45
CA TYR A 127 15.46 -1.10 11.99
C TYR A 127 15.58 -1.19 10.47
N PHE A 128 15.51 -0.05 9.81
CA PHE A 128 15.50 0.08 8.36
C PHE A 128 16.66 0.93 7.87
N GLU A 129 17.34 0.46 6.84
CA GLU A 129 18.23 1.26 6.00
C GLU A 129 17.63 1.30 4.59
N VAL A 130 16.85 2.34 4.34
CA VAL A 130 16.02 2.45 3.15
C VAL A 130 16.82 2.84 1.92
N ALA A 131 16.68 2.07 0.85
CA ALA A 131 17.22 2.40 -0.46
C ALA A 131 16.60 3.70 -0.99
N LYS A 132 17.47 4.62 -1.47
CA LYS A 132 17.04 5.95 -1.92
C LYS A 132 16.21 5.86 -3.20
N ASN A 133 14.96 6.30 -3.14
CA ASN A 133 14.07 6.45 -4.28
C ASN A 133 13.10 7.61 -4.01
N LYS A 134 13.23 8.70 -4.76
CA LYS A 134 12.40 9.90 -4.59
C LYS A 134 11.01 9.77 -5.21
N ASP A 135 10.90 8.94 -6.25
CA ASP A 135 9.68 8.80 -7.04
C ASP A 135 8.68 7.85 -6.36
N LEU A 136 9.19 6.92 -5.53
CA LEU A 136 8.38 5.94 -4.83
C LEU A 136 8.79 5.88 -3.34
N PRO A 137 8.15 6.66 -2.45
CA PRO A 137 8.46 6.68 -1.03
C PRO A 137 8.27 5.31 -0.36
N PHE A 138 9.15 4.97 0.58
CA PHE A 138 9.01 3.81 1.44
C PHE A 138 8.04 4.11 2.59
N VAL A 139 7.08 3.23 2.85
CA VAL A 139 6.06 3.43 3.88
C VAL A 139 5.98 2.22 4.81
N VAL A 140 6.16 2.44 6.11
CA VAL A 140 5.90 1.45 7.16
C VAL A 140 4.53 1.76 7.77
N LYS A 141 3.60 0.84 7.65
CA LYS A 141 2.29 0.88 8.34
C LYS A 141 2.38 0.05 9.60
N ALA A 142 2.23 0.66 10.76
CA ALA A 142 2.49 0.01 12.03
C ALA A 142 1.48 0.44 13.11
N ASN A 143 0.59 -0.46 13.49
CA ASN A 143 -0.30 -0.39 14.66
C ASN A 143 -0.87 1.00 15.03
N GLY A 144 -1.27 1.80 14.03
CA GLY A 144 -1.89 3.12 14.24
C GLY A 144 -1.03 4.31 13.80
N ILE A 145 0.16 4.07 13.24
CA ILE A 145 1.02 5.09 12.62
C ILE A 145 1.46 4.65 11.22
N ASP A 146 1.59 5.62 10.33
CA ASP A 146 2.28 5.48 9.04
C ASP A 146 3.61 6.25 9.11
N VAL A 147 4.70 5.59 8.72
CA VAL A 147 6.05 6.15 8.72
C VAL A 147 6.57 6.19 7.29
N LYS A 148 6.79 7.40 6.73
CA LYS A 148 7.24 7.62 5.36
C LYS A 148 8.70 8.03 5.31
N ALA A 149 9.47 7.41 4.42
CA ALA A 149 10.91 7.60 4.29
C ALA A 149 11.37 7.66 2.82
N ILE A 150 12.47 8.41 2.56
CA ILE A 150 13.09 8.55 1.23
C ILE A 150 14.61 8.40 1.37
N GLY A 151 15.11 7.18 1.54
CA GLY A 151 16.54 6.95 1.68
C GLY A 151 17.09 7.37 3.04
N THR A 152 16.62 6.73 4.10
CA THR A 152 16.84 7.07 5.52
C THR A 152 17.25 5.85 6.33
N ALA A 153 17.88 6.08 7.49
CA ALA A 153 18.11 5.06 8.49
C ALA A 153 17.28 5.38 9.74
N PHE A 154 16.36 4.49 10.12
CA PHE A 154 15.45 4.69 11.24
C PHE A 154 15.01 3.36 11.87
N ASN A 155 14.51 3.45 13.12
CA ASN A 155 13.92 2.32 13.85
C ASN A 155 12.45 2.61 14.11
N VAL A 156 11.61 1.61 14.00
CA VAL A 156 10.19 1.65 14.41
C VAL A 156 9.98 0.57 15.44
N SER A 157 9.50 0.94 16.63
CA SER A 157 9.02 0.01 17.66
C SER A 157 7.51 0.21 17.81
N ALA A 158 6.75 -0.77 17.36
CA ALA A 158 5.30 -0.68 17.21
C ALA A 158 4.61 -2.01 17.55
N TYR A 159 4.92 -2.59 18.70
CA TYR A 159 4.20 -3.77 19.19
C TYR A 159 2.74 -3.46 19.51
N MET A 160 1.85 -4.37 19.14
CA MET A 160 0.41 -4.16 19.33
C MET A 160 0.02 -3.97 20.81
N GLU A 161 0.68 -4.69 21.73
CA GLU A 161 0.43 -4.64 23.17
C GLU A 161 1.05 -3.44 23.89
N ASP A 162 1.94 -2.67 23.21
CA ASP A 162 2.57 -1.50 23.83
C ASP A 162 1.64 -0.28 23.77
N SER A 163 1.60 0.49 24.86
CA SER A 163 0.80 1.72 24.96
C SER A 163 1.37 2.88 24.14
N GLN A 164 2.67 2.83 23.88
CA GLN A 164 3.40 3.83 23.10
C GLN A 164 4.13 3.18 21.95
N LEU A 165 4.11 3.83 20.79
CA LEU A 165 4.91 3.46 19.61
C LEU A 165 5.98 4.51 19.39
N THR A 166 7.16 4.07 18.97
CA THR A 166 8.27 4.99 18.75
C THR A 166 8.85 4.86 17.36
N THR A 167 9.22 6.00 16.78
CA THR A 167 10.00 6.08 15.55
C THR A 167 11.24 6.92 15.79
N THR A 168 12.42 6.33 15.68
CA THR A 168 13.71 6.99 15.93
C THR A 168 14.44 7.20 14.62
N LEU A 169 14.85 8.43 14.34
CA LEU A 169 15.58 8.78 13.12
C LEU A 169 17.09 8.91 13.37
N PHE A 170 17.90 8.15 12.63
CA PHE A 170 19.36 8.18 12.69
C PHE A 170 19.97 9.02 11.57
N ASN A 171 19.42 8.93 10.36
CA ASN A 171 19.92 9.65 9.20
C ASN A 171 18.81 9.90 8.19
N GLY A 172 18.82 11.08 7.55
CA GLY A 172 17.86 11.50 6.53
C GLY A 172 16.67 12.25 7.10
N LYS A 173 15.47 12.00 6.58
CA LYS A 173 14.18 12.60 7.02
C LYS A 173 13.09 11.55 7.01
N VAL A 174 12.27 11.56 8.05
CA VAL A 174 11.12 10.65 8.19
C VAL A 174 9.91 11.47 8.58
N ALA A 175 8.78 11.20 7.92
CA ALA A 175 7.49 11.74 8.31
C ALA A 175 6.70 10.65 9.05
N VAL A 176 6.16 10.97 10.22
CA VAL A 176 5.33 10.07 11.03
C VAL A 176 3.93 10.65 11.13
N GLN A 177 2.94 9.85 10.77
CA GLN A 177 1.55 10.25 10.74
C GLN A 177 0.68 9.24 11.49
N PRO A 178 0.02 9.63 12.62
CA PRO A 178 -0.99 8.80 13.23
C PRO A 178 -2.18 8.62 12.29
N THR A 179 -2.65 7.39 12.16
CA THR A 179 -3.72 7.02 11.21
C THR A 179 -5.04 7.74 11.51
N LEU A 180 -5.34 7.98 12.80
CA LEU A 180 -6.59 8.60 13.23
C LEU A 180 -6.61 10.11 13.09
N THR A 181 -5.53 10.82 13.46
CA THR A 181 -5.50 12.30 13.47
C THR A 181 -5.00 12.89 12.16
N LYS A 182 -4.27 12.12 11.36
CA LYS A 182 -3.59 12.58 10.13
C LYS A 182 -2.64 13.78 10.33
N GLN A 183 -2.30 14.13 11.56
CA GLN A 183 -1.32 15.16 11.88
C GLN A 183 0.08 14.60 11.63
N GLU A 184 0.69 14.97 10.53
CA GLU A 184 2.05 14.55 10.19
C GLU A 184 3.08 15.34 10.99
N VAL A 185 4.09 14.64 11.55
CA VAL A 185 5.28 15.24 12.13
C VAL A 185 6.52 14.81 11.35
N LEU A 186 7.41 15.75 11.10
CA LEU A 186 8.69 15.50 10.42
C LEU A 186 9.80 15.36 11.46
N LEU A 187 10.53 14.25 11.38
CA LEU A 187 11.70 14.00 12.21
C LEU A 187 12.98 14.45 11.51
N GLU A 188 13.86 15.02 12.29
CA GLU A 188 15.26 15.27 11.97
C GLU A 188 16.18 14.24 12.66
N PRO A 189 17.42 14.03 12.19
CA PRO A 189 18.34 13.12 12.83
C PRO A 189 18.51 13.41 14.33
N ASN A 190 18.55 12.34 15.14
CA ASN A 190 18.56 12.36 16.59
C ASN A 190 17.25 12.83 17.25
N GLN A 191 16.12 12.61 16.58
CA GLN A 191 14.80 12.79 17.15
C GLN A 191 14.03 11.47 17.20
N VAL A 192 13.11 11.39 18.16
CA VAL A 192 12.15 10.29 18.32
C VAL A 192 10.74 10.86 18.30
N ALA A 193 9.89 10.30 17.46
CA ALA A 193 8.45 10.48 17.58
C ALA A 193 7.92 9.42 18.55
N VAL A 194 7.23 9.85 19.59
CA VAL A 194 6.52 8.99 20.55
C VAL A 194 5.02 9.17 20.34
N TYR A 195 4.35 8.13 19.89
CA TYR A 195 2.90 8.12 19.73
C TYR A 195 2.26 7.39 20.91
N ASP A 196 1.46 8.10 21.69
CA ASP A 196 0.64 7.55 22.78
C ASP A 196 -0.73 7.13 22.24
N LYS A 197 -0.99 5.82 22.22
CA LYS A 197 -2.24 5.25 21.71
C LYS A 197 -3.46 5.68 22.51
N SER A 198 -3.29 5.85 23.83
CA SER A 198 -4.40 6.19 24.73
C SER A 198 -4.86 7.63 24.55
N ARG A 199 -3.94 8.52 24.28
CA ARG A 199 -4.18 9.96 24.08
C ARG A 199 -4.34 10.34 22.61
N ASN A 200 -4.02 9.41 21.72
CA ASN A 200 -3.96 9.66 20.27
C ASN A 200 -3.08 10.88 19.91
N LYS A 201 -1.96 11.03 20.62
CA LYS A 201 -1.05 12.18 20.53
C LYS A 201 0.35 11.73 20.17
N ILE A 202 0.98 12.47 19.27
CA ILE A 202 2.38 12.30 18.92
C ILE A 202 3.20 13.44 19.49
N GLU A 203 4.33 13.12 20.09
CA GLU A 203 5.31 14.07 20.62
C GLU A 203 6.69 13.79 20.00
N VAL A 204 7.43 14.84 19.68
CA VAL A 204 8.80 14.71 19.18
C VAL A 204 9.76 15.12 20.31
N VAL A 205 10.67 14.21 20.65
CA VAL A 205 11.67 14.43 21.69
C VAL A 205 13.07 14.17 21.13
N PRO A 206 14.10 14.89 21.61
CA PRO A 206 15.48 14.55 21.30
C PRO A 206 15.84 13.20 21.92
N TYR A 207 16.74 12.45 21.27
CA TYR A 207 17.23 11.21 21.86
C TYR A 207 18.75 11.16 21.99
N ASP A 208 19.23 10.42 23.00
CA ASP A 208 20.64 10.08 23.10
C ASP A 208 20.98 8.88 22.22
N LYS A 209 21.92 9.05 21.29
CA LYS A 209 22.38 8.01 20.35
C LYS A 209 22.77 6.69 21.01
N LYS A 210 23.14 6.73 22.31
CA LYS A 210 23.57 5.56 23.03
C LYS A 210 22.47 4.57 23.38
N LEU A 211 21.20 4.92 23.21
CA LEU A 211 20.08 4.19 23.81
C LEU A 211 19.15 3.49 22.82
N PHE A 212 19.10 3.92 21.56
CA PHE A 212 18.14 3.41 20.61
C PHE A 212 18.77 2.48 19.57
N ALA A 213 18.04 1.43 19.22
CA ALA A 213 18.48 0.35 18.31
C ALA A 213 19.76 -0.38 18.80
N GLN A 214 20.12 -0.25 20.10
CA GLN A 214 21.23 -1.00 20.70
C GLN A 214 21.02 -2.52 20.59
N TRP A 215 19.76 -2.96 20.52
CA TRP A 215 19.40 -4.34 20.31
C TRP A 215 20.06 -4.94 19.05
N ARG A 216 20.29 -4.13 18.01
CA ARG A 216 21.02 -4.53 16.80
C ARG A 216 22.51 -4.76 17.09
N GLY A 217 23.07 -3.97 18.00
CA GLY A 217 24.44 -4.13 18.49
C GLY A 217 24.63 -5.20 19.56
N GLY A 218 23.56 -5.93 19.89
CA GLY A 218 23.60 -6.99 20.90
C GLY A 218 23.45 -6.49 22.35
N PHE A 219 22.80 -5.34 22.55
CA PHE A 219 22.54 -4.80 23.89
C PHE A 219 21.04 -4.68 24.17
N LEU A 220 20.67 -4.85 25.41
CA LEU A 220 19.38 -4.61 26.01
C LEU A 220 19.51 -3.44 26.99
N SER A 221 18.96 -2.28 26.67
CA SER A 221 19.15 -1.06 27.43
C SER A 221 17.84 -0.45 27.87
N PHE A 222 17.81 -0.01 29.11
CA PHE A 222 16.69 0.67 29.74
C PHE A 222 17.14 2.03 30.25
N GLU A 223 16.36 3.08 30.06
CA GLU A 223 16.62 4.40 30.61
C GLU A 223 15.36 4.95 31.26
N MET A 224 15.39 5.12 32.58
CA MET A 224 14.26 5.58 33.39
C MET A 224 12.93 4.90 32.98
N MET A 225 13.03 3.65 32.50
CA MET A 225 11.92 2.87 31.98
C MET A 225 11.11 2.26 33.14
N TYR A 226 9.79 2.23 33.00
CA TYR A 226 8.92 1.56 33.97
C TYR A 226 9.18 0.06 33.96
N LEU A 227 9.13 -0.57 35.16
CA LEU A 227 9.40 -1.99 35.32
C LEU A 227 8.44 -2.85 34.47
N GLN A 228 7.17 -2.42 34.30
CA GLN A 228 6.22 -3.10 33.42
C GLN A 228 6.66 -3.14 31.97
N ASP A 229 7.34 -2.11 31.47
CA ASP A 229 7.82 -2.06 30.09
C ASP A 229 9.14 -2.83 29.94
N ILE A 230 9.97 -2.81 30.98
CA ILE A 230 11.18 -3.65 31.06
C ILE A 230 10.80 -5.12 31.04
N THR A 231 9.82 -5.55 31.82
CA THR A 231 9.41 -6.97 31.84
C THR A 231 8.84 -7.43 30.50
N LYS A 232 8.11 -6.60 29.77
CA LYS A 232 7.69 -6.92 28.39
C LYS A 232 8.89 -7.14 27.46
N LEU A 233 9.91 -6.27 27.52
CA LEU A 233 11.14 -6.46 26.75
C LEU A 233 11.85 -7.76 27.12
N LEU A 234 11.91 -8.11 28.42
CA LEU A 234 12.48 -9.37 28.88
C LEU A 234 11.65 -10.57 28.42
N GLU A 235 10.30 -10.51 28.45
CA GLU A 235 9.42 -11.56 27.92
C GLU A 235 9.66 -11.85 26.44
N ARG A 236 9.91 -10.79 25.65
CA ARG A 236 10.20 -10.92 24.20
C ARG A 236 11.59 -11.53 23.95
N ASN A 237 12.57 -11.25 24.79
CA ASN A 237 13.95 -11.69 24.59
C ASN A 237 14.24 -13.07 25.21
N TYR A 238 13.62 -13.42 26.34
CA TYR A 238 13.97 -14.61 27.12
C TYR A 238 12.90 -15.72 27.16
N ASN A 239 11.83 -15.56 26.43
CA ASN A 239 10.73 -16.53 26.38
C ASN A 239 10.16 -16.89 27.77
N VAL A 240 9.97 -15.88 28.61
CA VAL A 240 9.38 -15.99 29.95
C VAL A 240 8.09 -15.19 30.04
N VAL A 241 7.36 -15.33 31.17
CA VAL A 241 6.17 -14.55 31.50
C VAL A 241 6.35 -13.92 32.88
N PHE A 242 6.08 -12.62 32.99
CA PHE A 242 6.13 -11.91 34.27
C PHE A 242 4.74 -11.76 34.87
N ARG A 243 4.63 -12.03 36.19
CA ARG A 243 3.44 -11.77 37.00
C ARG A 243 3.80 -10.87 38.16
N TYR A 244 2.90 -9.96 38.50
CA TYR A 244 3.08 -9.01 39.58
C TYR A 244 2.09 -9.32 40.71
N GLU A 245 2.59 -9.57 41.90
CA GLU A 245 1.73 -9.66 43.08
C GLU A 245 1.24 -8.28 43.54
N ASN A 246 2.07 -7.23 43.35
CA ASN A 246 1.71 -5.86 43.70
C ASN A 246 1.77 -4.96 42.42
N GLN A 247 0.65 -4.34 42.09
CA GLN A 247 0.53 -3.47 40.92
C GLN A 247 1.35 -2.17 41.04
N GLY A 248 1.66 -1.72 42.26
CA GLY A 248 2.49 -0.53 42.48
C GLY A 248 3.93 -0.68 41.99
N ILE A 249 4.46 -1.90 42.01
CA ILE A 249 5.81 -2.23 41.56
C ILE A 249 6.00 -1.95 40.06
N LYS A 250 4.94 -2.07 39.26
CA LYS A 250 4.95 -1.78 37.81
C LYS A 250 5.46 -0.39 37.48
N LYS A 251 5.26 0.56 38.39
CA LYS A 251 5.62 1.98 38.22
C LYS A 251 7.05 2.32 38.66
N LEU A 252 7.76 1.36 39.23
CA LEU A 252 9.19 1.57 39.52
C LEU A 252 9.95 1.80 38.23
N ARG A 253 10.94 2.67 38.27
CA ARG A 253 11.81 2.98 37.14
C ARG A 253 13.19 2.41 37.35
N PHE A 254 13.80 1.95 36.28
CA PHE A 254 15.13 1.42 36.28
C PHE A 254 15.90 1.88 35.03
N SER A 255 17.20 2.10 35.17
CA SER A 255 18.14 2.34 34.10
C SER A 255 19.28 1.31 34.18
N GLY A 256 19.62 0.73 33.03
CA GLY A 256 20.69 -0.25 32.92
C GLY A 256 20.90 -0.68 31.47
N SER A 257 22.06 -1.26 31.20
CA SER A 257 22.41 -1.80 29.90
C SER A 257 23.07 -3.17 30.09
N PHE A 258 22.58 -4.17 29.38
CA PHE A 258 22.98 -5.56 29.43
C PHE A 258 23.33 -6.06 28.03
N ARG A 259 24.14 -7.08 27.91
CA ARG A 259 24.34 -7.78 26.66
C ARG A 259 23.16 -8.73 26.41
N ASN A 260 22.77 -8.92 25.15
CA ASN A 260 21.67 -9.83 24.81
C ASN A 260 21.89 -11.30 25.20
N ASN A 261 23.12 -11.68 25.46
CA ASN A 261 23.50 -13.03 25.89
C ASN A 261 23.73 -13.17 27.42
N GLU A 262 23.45 -12.12 28.18
CA GLU A 262 23.50 -12.22 29.66
C GLU A 262 22.34 -13.11 30.15
N ASP A 263 22.60 -13.85 31.21
CA ASP A 263 21.57 -14.67 31.84
C ASP A 263 20.46 -13.80 32.44
N LEU A 264 19.21 -14.20 32.24
CA LEU A 264 18.07 -13.47 32.80
C LEU A 264 18.14 -13.32 34.30
N SER A 265 18.69 -14.32 35.02
CA SER A 265 18.91 -14.27 36.47
C SER A 265 19.87 -13.18 36.89
N GLU A 266 20.92 -12.90 36.10
CA GLU A 266 21.87 -11.83 36.36
C GLU A 266 21.17 -10.46 36.17
N ILE A 267 20.43 -10.27 35.10
CA ILE A 267 19.63 -9.06 34.86
C ILE A 267 18.64 -8.81 36.00
N LEU A 268 17.92 -9.84 36.42
CA LEU A 268 16.96 -9.73 37.51
C LEU A 268 17.63 -9.42 38.86
N ASN A 269 18.83 -9.96 39.13
CA ASN A 269 19.58 -9.65 40.35
C ASN A 269 20.02 -8.18 40.35
N VAL A 270 20.45 -7.64 39.22
CA VAL A 270 20.82 -6.22 39.14
C VAL A 270 19.55 -5.34 39.34
N ILE A 271 18.43 -5.66 38.70
CA ILE A 271 17.15 -4.94 38.90
C ILE A 271 16.74 -5.01 40.39
N LYS A 272 16.76 -6.20 41.00
CA LYS A 272 16.47 -6.41 42.44
C LYS A 272 17.33 -5.52 43.33
N THR A 273 18.64 -5.51 43.13
CA THR A 273 19.58 -4.75 43.94
C THR A 273 19.31 -3.25 43.88
N ASN A 274 18.92 -2.74 42.70
CA ASN A 274 18.71 -1.30 42.48
C ASN A 274 17.32 -0.81 42.83
N THR A 275 16.30 -1.70 42.75
CA THR A 275 14.87 -1.30 42.94
C THR A 275 14.28 -1.83 44.23
N GLY A 276 14.94 -2.78 44.91
CA GLY A 276 14.44 -3.41 46.12
C GLY A 276 13.33 -4.44 45.88
N ILE A 277 12.99 -4.78 44.66
CA ILE A 277 12.00 -5.82 44.35
C ILE A 277 12.48 -7.20 44.82
N ARG A 278 11.53 -8.09 45.07
CA ARG A 278 11.80 -9.52 45.23
C ARG A 278 11.17 -10.26 44.08
N TYR A 279 11.76 -11.36 43.66
CA TYR A 279 11.21 -12.19 42.58
C TYR A 279 11.39 -13.68 42.89
N GLN A 280 10.53 -14.49 42.26
CA GLN A 280 10.59 -15.95 42.31
C GLN A 280 10.44 -16.51 40.92
N ILE A 281 11.34 -17.41 40.50
CA ILE A 281 11.31 -18.07 39.22
C ILE A 281 10.56 -19.42 39.38
N LEU A 282 9.45 -19.61 38.65
CA LEU A 282 8.62 -20.80 38.61
C LEU A 282 8.59 -21.32 37.16
N LYS A 283 9.59 -22.11 36.78
CA LYS A 283 9.81 -22.56 35.40
C LYS A 283 10.02 -21.34 34.47
N ASP A 284 9.07 -21.13 33.57
CA ASP A 284 9.02 -20.02 32.61
C ASP A 284 8.30 -18.77 33.13
N THR A 285 7.73 -18.82 34.33
CA THR A 285 6.99 -17.71 34.95
C THR A 285 7.85 -17.07 36.06
N ILE A 286 7.97 -15.75 36.01
CA ILE A 286 8.67 -14.95 37.04
C ILE A 286 7.64 -14.10 37.78
N VAL A 287 7.54 -14.34 39.08
CA VAL A 287 6.62 -13.61 39.99
C VAL A 287 7.40 -12.50 40.68
N ILE A 288 7.03 -11.25 40.47
CA ILE A 288 7.60 -10.07 41.12
C ILE A 288 6.74 -9.69 42.33
N LYS A 289 7.40 -9.55 43.49
CA LYS A 289 6.77 -9.32 44.81
C LYS A 289 7.22 -7.99 45.38
#